data_c25715dbc54658ad3e38cee8aa1722f0
#
_entry.id   c25715dbc54658ad3e38cee8aa1722f0
#
_cell.length_a   1.000
_cell.length_b   1.000
_cell.length_c   1.000
_cell.angle_alpha   90.00
_cell.angle_beta   90.00
_cell.angle_gamma   90.00
#
_symmetry.space_group_name_H-M   'P 1'
#
loop_
_entity.id
_entity.type
_entity.pdbx_description
1 polymer ?
#
loop_
_entity_poly.entity_id
_entity_poly.type
_entity_poly.pdbx_seq_one_letter_code
_entity_poly.pdbx_strand_id
1 'polypeptide(L)'
;MNLVKCSLRCLVLTSCLLVLRTAEAQEIRVAAAADLKFALDELGAQFEKQTGRRINVSYGSSGNFFAQIQNGAPFDVLLSADIEYPRKLEVAGLAEPGTLYKYAVGRIVIWMPADARADPAKLGWKALLEPGVERIAIANPEHAPYGRAAVAALRNAGIYEQVRRRLVYGENIAQAAQFVASGSAQAGILALSLASSPPMRDGKRWEIPANMHAPIEQGAIILKSAKDKEGARALLAFLKSDAGGKILENYGFTLPVSAGAGATSQ
;
A
#
# COMPACT_ATOMS: atom_id res chain seq x y z
N MET A 1 40.54 -38.70 56.50
CA MET A 1 41.28 -38.05 55.39
C MET A 1 40.66 -38.54 54.05
N ASN A 2 39.42 -38.15 53.73
CA ASN A 2 38.74 -38.46 52.45
C ASN A 2 37.36 -37.77 52.34
N LEU A 3 37.24 -36.51 52.69
CA LEU A 3 35.96 -35.76 52.63
C LEU A 3 36.04 -34.42 51.83
N VAL A 4 37.15 -34.14 51.16
CA VAL A 4 37.37 -32.85 50.48
C VAL A 4 37.36 -32.94 48.93
N LYS A 5 37.22 -34.15 48.34
CA LYS A 5 37.33 -34.33 46.87
C LYS A 5 35.99 -34.43 46.15
N CYS A 6 34.84 -34.33 46.83
CA CYS A 6 33.53 -34.48 46.19
C CYS A 6 32.81 -33.16 45.89
N SER A 7 33.27 -32.01 46.41
CA SER A 7 32.57 -30.73 46.28
C SER A 7 33.01 -29.89 45.06
N LEU A 8 34.01 -30.32 44.31
CA LEU A 8 34.55 -29.50 43.20
C LEU A 8 34.05 -29.95 41.81
N ARG A 9 33.33 -31.06 41.72
CA ARG A 9 32.79 -31.55 40.44
C ARG A 9 31.34 -31.14 40.16
N CYS A 10 30.60 -30.64 41.14
CA CYS A 10 29.23 -30.13 40.94
C CYS A 10 29.14 -28.67 40.51
N LEU A 11 30.22 -27.89 40.57
CA LEU A 11 30.18 -26.44 40.30
C LEU A 11 30.49 -26.08 38.85
N VAL A 12 30.83 -27.04 37.97
CA VAL A 12 31.14 -26.78 36.56
C VAL A 12 29.96 -27.11 35.62
N LEU A 13 28.93 -27.79 36.10
CA LEU A 13 27.77 -28.18 35.29
C LEU A 13 26.61 -27.15 35.31
N THR A 14 26.72 -26.08 36.11
CA THR A 14 25.60 -25.10 36.25
C THR A 14 25.85 -23.80 35.43
N SER A 15 26.97 -23.72 34.69
CA SER A 15 27.33 -22.49 33.96
C SER A 15 27.07 -22.52 32.46
N CYS A 16 26.30 -23.48 31.95
CA CYS A 16 25.97 -23.57 30.54
C CYS A 16 24.44 -23.52 30.29
N LEU A 17 23.70 -22.76 31.14
CA LEU A 17 22.43 -22.24 30.67
C LEU A 17 22.76 -21.12 29.66
N LEU A 18 22.98 -21.54 28.41
CA LEU A 18 22.92 -20.63 27.27
C LEU A 18 21.61 -19.87 27.40
N VAL A 19 21.73 -18.59 27.67
CA VAL A 19 20.70 -17.61 27.39
C VAL A 19 20.47 -17.66 25.88
N LEU A 20 19.60 -18.57 25.44
CA LEU A 20 18.92 -18.44 24.16
C LEU A 20 18.14 -17.12 24.25
N ARG A 21 18.85 -16.01 24.00
CA ARG A 21 18.19 -14.79 23.57
C ARG A 21 17.49 -15.21 22.28
N THR A 22 16.21 -15.53 22.36
CA THR A 22 15.33 -15.40 21.22
C THR A 22 15.53 -13.97 20.76
N ALA A 23 16.35 -13.77 19.73
CA ALA A 23 16.35 -12.50 19.03
C ALA A 23 14.92 -12.38 18.54
N GLU A 24 14.12 -11.57 19.25
CA GLU A 24 12.83 -11.11 18.69
C GLU A 24 13.17 -10.59 17.32
N ALA A 25 12.73 -11.28 16.30
CA ALA A 25 12.96 -10.86 14.92
C ALA A 25 12.37 -9.44 14.84
N GLN A 26 13.24 -8.45 14.69
CA GLN A 26 12.86 -7.04 14.72
C GLN A 26 11.88 -6.83 13.56
N GLU A 27 10.61 -6.49 13.87
CA GLU A 27 9.58 -6.26 12.86
C GLU A 27 9.98 -5.07 11.98
N ILE A 28 9.86 -5.25 10.68
CA ILE A 28 10.11 -4.19 9.70
C ILE A 28 8.91 -3.25 9.72
N ARG A 29 9.11 -1.99 10.12
CA ARG A 29 8.04 -0.99 10.20
C ARG A 29 7.82 -0.36 8.84
N VAL A 30 6.64 -0.60 8.27
CA VAL A 30 6.28 -0.17 6.93
C VAL A 30 5.21 0.92 7.00
N ALA A 31 5.50 2.08 6.42
CA ALA A 31 4.48 3.06 6.07
C ALA A 31 3.97 2.73 4.66
N ALA A 32 2.70 2.36 4.53
CA ALA A 32 2.14 1.92 3.26
C ALA A 32 0.91 2.74 2.85
N ALA A 33 0.85 3.11 1.59
CA ALA A 33 -0.35 3.68 1.01
C ALA A 33 -1.53 2.71 1.17
N ALA A 34 -2.68 3.23 1.56
CA ALA A 34 -3.81 2.43 2.03
C ALA A 34 -4.49 1.59 0.93
N ASP A 35 -4.19 1.85 -0.34
CA ASP A 35 -4.60 1.02 -1.47
C ASP A 35 -3.93 -0.35 -1.49
N LEU A 36 -2.77 -0.49 -0.81
CA LEU A 36 -2.05 -1.75 -0.67
C LEU A 36 -2.63 -2.69 0.39
N LYS A 37 -3.60 -2.25 1.21
CA LYS A 37 -3.99 -2.97 2.42
C LYS A 37 -4.08 -4.49 2.22
N PHE A 38 -4.91 -4.96 1.33
CA PHE A 38 -5.14 -6.40 1.14
C PHE A 38 -3.99 -7.10 0.41
N ALA A 39 -3.39 -6.44 -0.58
CA ALA A 39 -2.23 -6.97 -1.29
C ALA A 39 -1.02 -7.11 -0.37
N LEU A 40 -0.79 -6.13 0.51
CA LEU A 40 0.35 -6.14 1.42
C LEU A 40 0.13 -7.07 2.63
N ASP A 41 -1.11 -7.28 3.06
CA ASP A 41 -1.44 -8.29 4.07
C ASP A 41 -1.09 -9.69 3.53
N GLU A 42 -1.44 -10.02 2.28
CA GLU A 42 -1.07 -11.29 1.63
C GLU A 42 0.44 -11.39 1.38
N LEU A 43 1.05 -10.32 0.85
CA LEU A 43 2.49 -10.25 0.60
C LEU A 43 3.29 -10.43 1.90
N GLY A 44 2.86 -9.80 2.98
CA GLY A 44 3.49 -9.92 4.30
C GLY A 44 3.43 -11.34 4.86
N ALA A 45 2.30 -12.02 4.71
CA ALA A 45 2.17 -13.42 5.13
C ALA A 45 3.08 -14.36 4.33
N GLN A 46 3.20 -14.15 3.00
CA GLN A 46 4.11 -14.94 2.18
C GLN A 46 5.59 -14.60 2.47
N PHE A 47 5.91 -13.33 2.69
CA PHE A 47 7.24 -12.88 3.08
C PHE A 47 7.68 -13.51 4.41
N GLU A 48 6.80 -13.48 5.42
CA GLU A 48 7.07 -14.12 6.72
C GLU A 48 7.31 -15.62 6.56
N LYS A 49 6.49 -16.31 5.78
CA LYS A 49 6.65 -17.75 5.51
C LYS A 49 8.00 -18.10 4.87
N GLN A 50 8.50 -17.23 3.98
CA GLN A 50 9.75 -17.47 3.26
C GLN A 50 11.00 -17.06 4.05
N THR A 51 10.91 -16.02 4.87
CA THR A 51 12.08 -15.38 5.49
C THR A 51 12.11 -15.51 7.02
N GLY A 52 11.00 -15.89 7.65
CA GLY A 52 10.81 -15.82 9.10
C GLY A 52 10.71 -14.40 9.66
N ARG A 53 10.72 -13.37 8.80
CA ARG A 53 10.66 -11.94 9.21
C ARG A 53 9.25 -11.42 9.10
N ARG A 54 8.84 -10.58 10.05
CA ARG A 54 7.53 -9.93 10.07
C ARG A 54 7.60 -8.49 9.62
N ILE A 55 6.51 -8.04 9.02
CA ILE A 55 6.28 -6.62 8.76
C ILE A 55 5.19 -6.08 9.69
N ASN A 56 5.40 -4.88 10.21
CA ASN A 56 4.41 -4.12 10.96
C ASN A 56 3.98 -2.93 10.10
N VAL A 57 2.76 -2.96 9.60
CA VAL A 57 2.30 -2.02 8.57
C VAL A 57 1.36 -0.98 9.15
N SER A 58 1.68 0.29 8.93
CA SER A 58 0.76 1.41 9.09
C SER A 58 0.20 1.79 7.74
N TYR A 59 -1.14 1.83 7.62
CA TYR A 59 -1.83 2.21 6.39
C TYR A 59 -2.33 3.65 6.46
N GLY A 60 -2.09 4.45 5.41
CA GLY A 60 -2.49 5.84 5.36
C GLY A 60 -2.36 6.48 3.98
N SER A 61 -2.40 7.81 3.91
CA SER A 61 -2.11 8.51 2.67
C SER A 61 -0.61 8.74 2.50
N SER A 62 -0.14 8.70 1.25
CA SER A 62 1.29 8.86 0.94
C SER A 62 1.84 10.22 1.36
N GLY A 63 1.04 11.29 1.20
CA GLY A 63 1.47 12.63 1.60
C GLY A 63 1.62 12.78 3.11
N ASN A 64 0.73 12.17 3.90
CA ASN A 64 0.84 12.20 5.35
C ASN A 64 2.05 11.41 5.84
N PHE A 65 2.35 10.24 5.26
CA PHE A 65 3.56 9.51 5.60
C PHE A 65 4.82 10.26 5.20
N PHE A 66 4.82 10.92 4.04
CA PHE A 66 5.93 11.78 3.65
C PHE A 66 6.19 12.87 4.70
N ALA A 67 5.16 13.59 5.13
CA ALA A 67 5.28 14.62 6.17
C ALA A 67 5.76 14.03 7.51
N GLN A 68 5.23 12.89 7.93
CA GLN A 68 5.65 12.21 9.16
C GLN A 68 7.12 11.79 9.11
N ILE A 69 7.58 11.23 7.98
CA ILE A 69 8.98 10.80 7.80
C ILE A 69 9.91 12.01 7.83
N GLN A 70 9.55 13.12 7.20
CA GLN A 70 10.30 14.37 7.28
C GLN A 70 10.42 14.87 8.73
N ASN A 71 9.44 14.62 9.58
CA ASN A 71 9.44 14.94 11.00
C ASN A 71 9.99 13.81 11.89
N GLY A 72 10.68 12.83 11.32
CA GLY A 72 11.41 11.81 12.07
C GLY A 72 10.58 10.60 12.51
N ALA A 73 9.40 10.36 11.91
CA ALA A 73 8.63 9.16 12.21
C ALA A 73 9.45 7.88 11.95
N PRO A 74 9.40 6.90 12.87
CA PRO A 74 10.35 5.80 12.90
C PRO A 74 9.91 4.63 12.00
N PHE A 75 9.79 4.84 10.71
CA PHE A 75 9.56 3.79 9.71
C PHE A 75 10.88 3.27 9.13
N ASP A 76 10.85 2.07 8.61
CA ASP A 76 11.98 1.42 7.93
C ASP A 76 11.83 1.46 6.41
N VAL A 77 10.58 1.32 5.92
CA VAL A 77 10.23 1.32 4.49
C VAL A 77 9.01 2.21 4.26
N LEU A 78 9.03 2.99 3.17
CA LEU A 78 7.86 3.66 2.63
C LEU A 78 7.41 2.96 1.34
N LEU A 79 6.14 2.56 1.28
CA LEU A 79 5.44 2.11 0.07
C LEU A 79 4.38 3.17 -0.28
N SER A 80 4.68 3.99 -1.27
CA SER A 80 3.89 5.16 -1.63
C SER A 80 3.08 4.94 -2.90
N ALA A 81 1.85 5.44 -2.94
CA ALA A 81 1.02 5.51 -4.14
C ALA A 81 1.39 6.67 -5.09
N ASP A 82 2.48 7.38 -4.81
CA ASP A 82 3.05 8.41 -5.67
C ASP A 82 4.57 8.36 -5.51
N ILE A 83 5.26 8.01 -6.58
CA ILE A 83 6.72 7.83 -6.62
C ILE A 83 7.49 9.12 -6.30
N GLU A 84 6.87 10.28 -6.47
CA GLU A 84 7.51 11.56 -6.17
C GLU A 84 7.80 11.75 -4.67
N TYR A 85 7.00 11.16 -3.78
CA TYR A 85 7.30 11.22 -2.34
C TYR A 85 8.59 10.46 -1.97
N PRO A 86 8.76 9.17 -2.35
CA PRO A 86 10.04 8.48 -2.16
C PRO A 86 11.21 9.22 -2.80
N ARG A 87 11.05 9.76 -4.02
CA ARG A 87 12.10 10.54 -4.70
C ARG A 87 12.51 11.78 -3.92
N LYS A 88 11.54 12.53 -3.38
CA LYS A 88 11.82 13.69 -2.53
C LYS A 88 12.54 13.31 -1.24
N LEU A 89 12.23 12.17 -0.63
CA LEU A 89 12.95 11.67 0.55
C LEU A 89 14.40 11.31 0.21
N GLU A 90 14.64 10.70 -0.96
CA GLU A 90 16.01 10.39 -1.43
C GLU A 90 16.83 11.67 -1.64
N VAL A 91 16.28 12.66 -2.34
CA VAL A 91 16.91 13.97 -2.55
C VAL A 91 17.18 14.70 -1.24
N ALA A 92 16.28 14.59 -0.26
CA ALA A 92 16.45 15.18 1.07
C ALA A 92 17.45 14.40 1.96
N GLY A 93 18.03 13.31 1.49
CA GLY A 93 18.97 12.48 2.26
C GLY A 93 18.31 11.70 3.42
N LEU A 94 16.98 11.51 3.37
CA LEU A 94 16.20 10.78 4.36
C LEU A 94 15.99 9.30 3.98
N ALA A 95 16.46 8.89 2.81
CA ALA A 95 16.36 7.52 2.32
C ALA A 95 17.76 6.93 2.06
N GLU A 96 17.84 5.62 1.95
CA GLU A 96 19.03 4.90 1.53
C GLU A 96 19.18 5.04 0.00
N PRO A 97 20.30 5.61 -0.49
CA PRO A 97 20.50 5.87 -1.91
C PRO A 97 20.39 4.60 -2.76
N GLY A 98 19.75 4.72 -3.93
CA GLY A 98 19.62 3.62 -4.88
C GLY A 98 18.59 2.55 -4.49
N THR A 99 17.79 2.79 -3.44
CA THR A 99 16.73 1.86 -3.05
C THR A 99 15.35 2.24 -3.61
N LEU A 100 15.23 3.39 -4.27
CA LEU A 100 14.00 3.80 -4.93
C LEU A 100 13.61 2.77 -6.01
N TYR A 101 12.38 2.26 -5.93
CA TYR A 101 11.86 1.27 -6.86
C TYR A 101 10.39 1.55 -7.19
N LYS A 102 10.08 1.70 -8.49
CA LYS A 102 8.70 1.73 -8.97
C LYS A 102 8.18 0.30 -9.01
N TYR A 103 7.25 -0.04 -8.12
CA TYR A 103 6.75 -1.41 -7.99
C TYR A 103 5.44 -1.67 -8.72
N ALA A 104 4.62 -0.64 -8.96
CA ALA A 104 3.34 -0.80 -9.61
C ALA A 104 2.81 0.52 -10.21
N VAL A 105 1.73 0.40 -10.97
CA VAL A 105 0.84 1.51 -11.36
C VAL A 105 -0.56 1.17 -10.86
N GLY A 106 -1.14 2.06 -10.06
CA GLY A 106 -2.50 1.95 -9.54
C GLY A 106 -3.55 2.33 -10.57
N ARG A 107 -4.77 1.80 -10.41
CA ARG A 107 -5.94 2.12 -11.24
C ARG A 107 -7.10 2.56 -10.36
N ILE A 108 -7.99 3.39 -10.89
CA ILE A 108 -9.20 3.85 -10.21
C ILE A 108 -10.47 3.36 -10.90
N VAL A 109 -11.49 3.16 -10.09
CA VAL A 109 -12.81 2.69 -10.54
C VAL A 109 -13.91 3.54 -9.93
N ILE A 110 -15.03 3.72 -10.63
CA ILE A 110 -16.30 4.03 -9.99
C ILE A 110 -16.80 2.73 -9.38
N TRP A 111 -17.09 2.75 -8.09
CA TRP A 111 -17.60 1.61 -7.35
C TRP A 111 -18.90 1.95 -6.63
N MET A 112 -19.85 1.03 -6.66
CA MET A 112 -21.14 1.12 -5.97
C MET A 112 -21.46 -0.23 -5.31
N PRO A 113 -22.28 -0.26 -4.24
CA PRO A 113 -22.78 -1.50 -3.64
C PRO A 113 -23.52 -2.39 -4.67
N ALA A 114 -23.55 -3.69 -4.42
CA ALA A 114 -24.17 -4.65 -5.32
C ALA A 114 -25.66 -4.40 -5.55
N ASP A 115 -26.35 -3.90 -4.53
CA ASP A 115 -27.79 -3.55 -4.54
C ASP A 115 -28.08 -2.15 -5.06
N ALA A 116 -27.08 -1.36 -5.43
CA ALA A 116 -27.27 -0.02 -5.99
C ALA A 116 -28.16 -0.08 -7.24
N ARG A 117 -29.08 0.88 -7.38
CA ARG A 117 -29.96 0.97 -8.58
C ARG A 117 -29.17 1.32 -9.84
N ALA A 118 -28.18 2.20 -9.71
CA ALA A 118 -27.28 2.54 -10.80
C ALA A 118 -26.24 1.44 -11.01
N ASP A 119 -25.88 1.20 -12.29
CA ASP A 119 -24.84 0.26 -12.66
C ASP A 119 -23.73 1.02 -13.38
N PRO A 120 -22.59 1.28 -12.72
CA PRO A 120 -21.50 2.02 -13.34
C PRO A 120 -20.89 1.30 -14.54
N ALA A 121 -20.98 -0.04 -14.63
CA ALA A 121 -20.51 -0.77 -15.80
C ALA A 121 -21.29 -0.43 -17.07
N LYS A 122 -22.57 -0.05 -16.93
CA LYS A 122 -23.43 0.35 -18.05
C LYS A 122 -23.44 1.86 -18.29
N LEU A 123 -23.35 2.63 -17.20
CA LEU A 123 -23.58 4.08 -17.24
C LEU A 123 -22.28 4.89 -17.29
N GLY A 124 -21.12 4.28 -16.93
CA GLY A 124 -19.86 5.01 -16.80
C GLY A 124 -20.01 6.20 -15.85
N TRP A 125 -19.57 7.36 -16.29
CA TRP A 125 -19.66 8.61 -15.53
C TRP A 125 -21.09 9.01 -15.13
N LYS A 126 -22.09 8.65 -15.95
CA LYS A 126 -23.49 8.98 -15.68
C LYS A 126 -24.00 8.34 -14.40
N ALA A 127 -23.40 7.23 -13.96
CA ALA A 127 -23.76 6.59 -12.69
C ALA A 127 -23.60 7.55 -11.49
N LEU A 128 -22.61 8.45 -11.53
CA LEU A 128 -22.41 9.45 -10.48
C LEU A 128 -23.42 10.61 -10.53
N LEU A 129 -24.15 10.74 -11.64
CA LEU A 129 -25.16 11.79 -11.84
C LEU A 129 -26.58 11.33 -11.52
N GLU A 130 -26.76 10.05 -11.22
CA GLU A 130 -28.07 9.49 -10.86
C GLU A 130 -28.66 10.17 -9.62
N PRO A 131 -29.98 10.44 -9.59
CA PRO A 131 -30.62 11.18 -8.48
C PRO A 131 -30.41 10.55 -7.10
N GLY A 132 -30.27 9.23 -7.03
CA GLY A 132 -30.02 8.49 -5.77
C GLY A 132 -28.58 8.54 -5.28
N VAL A 133 -27.66 9.20 -6.00
CA VAL A 133 -26.26 9.35 -5.61
C VAL A 133 -26.05 10.72 -4.97
N GLU A 134 -26.30 10.81 -3.69
CA GLU A 134 -26.21 12.06 -2.93
C GLU A 134 -24.77 12.34 -2.43
N ARG A 135 -24.00 11.28 -2.15
CA ARG A 135 -22.62 11.36 -1.66
C ARG A 135 -21.72 10.44 -2.47
N ILE A 136 -20.58 10.99 -2.88
CA ILE A 136 -19.54 10.32 -3.66
C ILE A 136 -18.25 10.37 -2.87
N ALA A 137 -17.76 9.21 -2.43
CA ALA A 137 -16.54 9.12 -1.64
C ALA A 137 -15.30 9.14 -2.53
N ILE A 138 -14.34 10.00 -2.20
CA ILE A 138 -12.99 9.99 -2.76
C ILE A 138 -11.97 10.20 -1.62
N ALA A 139 -10.72 9.83 -1.83
CA ALA A 139 -9.66 10.20 -0.90
C ALA A 139 -9.41 11.72 -0.96
N ASN A 140 -8.94 12.33 0.14
CA ASN A 140 -8.63 13.76 0.16
C ASN A 140 -7.49 14.10 -0.81
N PRO A 141 -7.73 14.91 -1.86
CA PRO A 141 -6.73 15.22 -2.90
C PRO A 141 -5.52 16.02 -2.38
N GLU A 142 -5.63 16.66 -1.23
CA GLU A 142 -4.54 17.45 -0.66
C GLU A 142 -3.30 16.59 -0.37
N HIS A 143 -3.51 15.36 0.11
CA HIS A 143 -2.41 14.47 0.52
C HIS A 143 -2.53 13.02 0.01
N ALA A 144 -3.64 12.65 -0.65
CA ALA A 144 -3.83 11.30 -1.18
C ALA A 144 -3.74 11.28 -2.73
N PRO A 145 -2.80 10.51 -3.32
CA PRO A 145 -2.64 10.41 -4.78
C PRO A 145 -3.91 9.96 -5.50
N TYR A 146 -4.63 8.99 -4.95
CA TYR A 146 -5.90 8.52 -5.49
C TYR A 146 -6.99 9.60 -5.49
N GLY A 147 -6.97 10.51 -4.52
CA GLY A 147 -7.87 11.66 -4.50
C GLY A 147 -7.55 12.66 -5.61
N ARG A 148 -6.26 12.93 -5.85
CA ARG A 148 -5.83 13.77 -6.98
C ARG A 148 -6.23 13.17 -8.32
N ALA A 149 -6.05 11.85 -8.48
CA ALA A 149 -6.45 11.13 -9.69
C ALA A 149 -7.98 11.19 -9.90
N ALA A 150 -8.77 11.00 -8.83
CA ALA A 150 -10.23 11.09 -8.89
C ALA A 150 -10.70 12.48 -9.34
N VAL A 151 -10.15 13.55 -8.74
CA VAL A 151 -10.50 14.94 -9.12
C VAL A 151 -10.08 15.24 -10.56
N ALA A 152 -8.88 14.81 -10.98
CA ALA A 152 -8.42 14.98 -12.35
C ALA A 152 -9.35 14.28 -13.34
N ALA A 153 -9.73 13.03 -13.06
CA ALA A 153 -10.62 12.25 -13.90
C ALA A 153 -12.02 12.87 -13.99
N LEU A 154 -12.59 13.37 -12.88
CA LEU A 154 -13.88 14.08 -12.88
C LEU A 154 -13.83 15.37 -13.71
N ARG A 155 -12.72 16.11 -13.65
CA ARG A 155 -12.51 17.32 -14.46
C ARG A 155 -12.40 16.98 -15.95
N ASN A 156 -11.61 15.98 -16.29
CA ASN A 156 -11.44 15.54 -17.68
C ASN A 156 -12.73 14.93 -18.26
N ALA A 157 -13.58 14.36 -17.41
CA ALA A 157 -14.93 13.92 -17.79
C ALA A 157 -15.95 15.07 -17.91
N GLY A 158 -15.60 16.31 -17.54
CA GLY A 158 -16.48 17.47 -17.59
C GLY A 158 -17.61 17.47 -16.58
N ILE A 159 -17.57 16.62 -15.54
CA ILE A 159 -18.66 16.48 -14.55
C ILE A 159 -18.28 16.97 -13.15
N TYR A 160 -17.04 17.43 -12.94
CA TYR A 160 -16.57 17.85 -11.61
C TYR A 160 -17.49 18.87 -10.95
N GLU A 161 -17.89 19.94 -11.68
CA GLU A 161 -18.75 21.00 -11.14
C GLU A 161 -20.15 20.49 -10.75
N GLN A 162 -20.64 19.45 -11.44
CA GLN A 162 -21.94 18.84 -11.15
C GLN A 162 -21.93 17.99 -9.88
N VAL A 163 -20.76 17.38 -9.55
CA VAL A 163 -20.62 16.45 -8.42
C VAL A 163 -19.88 17.04 -7.22
N ARG A 164 -19.14 18.15 -7.34
CA ARG A 164 -18.23 18.66 -6.31
C ARG A 164 -18.88 18.89 -4.94
N ARG A 165 -20.15 19.28 -4.91
CA ARG A 165 -20.89 19.49 -3.65
C ARG A 165 -21.34 18.19 -2.99
N ARG A 166 -21.26 17.06 -3.70
CA ARG A 166 -21.59 15.72 -3.23
C ARG A 166 -20.34 14.90 -2.86
N LEU A 167 -19.14 15.46 -3.10
CA LEU A 167 -17.90 14.78 -2.73
C LEU A 167 -17.74 14.74 -1.21
N VAL A 168 -17.47 13.56 -0.69
CA VAL A 168 -17.05 13.33 0.70
C VAL A 168 -15.62 12.78 0.71
N TYR A 169 -14.80 13.33 1.58
CA TYR A 169 -13.37 13.10 1.56
C TYR A 169 -12.96 12.14 2.68
N GLY A 170 -12.40 10.98 2.32
CA GLY A 170 -11.70 10.10 3.25
C GLY A 170 -10.26 10.58 3.44
N GLU A 171 -9.71 10.44 4.63
CA GLU A 171 -8.31 10.75 4.95
C GLU A 171 -7.32 10.02 4.02
N ASN A 172 -7.70 8.84 3.58
CA ASN A 172 -6.99 8.02 2.61
C ASN A 172 -8.00 7.21 1.77
N ILE A 173 -7.50 6.46 0.79
CA ILE A 173 -8.37 5.74 -0.13
C ILE A 173 -9.12 4.55 0.52
N ALA A 174 -8.59 3.96 1.60
CA ALA A 174 -9.30 2.91 2.33
C ALA A 174 -10.47 3.47 3.14
N GLN A 175 -10.35 4.67 3.72
CA GLN A 175 -11.47 5.34 4.39
C GLN A 175 -12.55 5.74 3.38
N ALA A 176 -12.18 6.22 2.19
CA ALA A 176 -13.16 6.48 1.12
C ALA A 176 -13.91 5.19 0.73
N ALA A 177 -13.21 4.07 0.62
CA ALA A 177 -13.82 2.76 0.38
C ALA A 177 -14.77 2.36 1.51
N GLN A 178 -14.38 2.61 2.77
CA GLN A 178 -15.23 2.32 3.93
C GLN A 178 -16.52 3.15 3.94
N PHE A 179 -16.48 4.43 3.50
CA PHE A 179 -17.70 5.24 3.41
C PHE A 179 -18.73 4.64 2.45
N VAL A 180 -18.29 4.03 1.36
CA VAL A 180 -19.23 3.38 0.44
C VAL A 180 -19.66 2.02 0.96
N ALA A 181 -18.74 1.23 1.49
CA ALA A 181 -19.05 -0.10 2.05
C ALA A 181 -20.03 -0.02 3.25
N SER A 182 -20.00 1.06 4.03
CA SER A 182 -20.92 1.30 5.15
C SER A 182 -22.24 1.96 4.76
N GLY A 183 -22.44 2.32 3.48
CA GLY A 183 -23.61 3.08 3.02
C GLY A 183 -23.57 4.57 3.35
N SER A 184 -22.50 5.08 3.94
CA SER A 184 -22.32 6.52 4.22
C SER A 184 -22.18 7.35 2.94
N ALA A 185 -21.78 6.72 1.83
CA ALA A 185 -21.82 7.25 0.47
C ALA A 185 -22.41 6.21 -0.48
N GLN A 186 -23.11 6.65 -1.52
CA GLN A 186 -23.77 5.77 -2.48
C GLN A 186 -22.83 5.32 -3.60
N ALA A 187 -21.77 6.07 -3.83
CA ALA A 187 -20.75 5.77 -4.83
C ALA A 187 -19.36 6.20 -4.33
N GLY A 188 -18.32 5.66 -4.92
CA GLY A 188 -16.95 6.13 -4.69
C GLY A 188 -16.11 6.04 -5.96
N ILE A 189 -15.10 6.92 -6.05
CA ILE A 189 -13.99 6.72 -6.96
C ILE A 189 -12.85 6.15 -6.12
N LEU A 190 -12.62 4.85 -6.28
CA LEU A 190 -11.80 4.03 -5.40
C LEU A 190 -10.62 3.41 -6.15
N ALA A 191 -9.61 2.94 -5.40
CA ALA A 191 -8.56 2.10 -5.96
C ALA A 191 -9.15 0.75 -6.41
N LEU A 192 -8.77 0.29 -7.60
CA LEU A 192 -9.17 -1.02 -8.10
C LEU A 192 -8.72 -2.14 -7.15
N SER A 193 -7.58 -1.98 -6.49
CA SER A 193 -7.05 -2.93 -5.51
C SER A 193 -8.00 -3.15 -4.32
N LEU A 194 -8.64 -2.09 -3.84
CA LEU A 194 -9.64 -2.20 -2.77
C LEU A 194 -10.97 -2.74 -3.32
N ALA A 195 -11.40 -2.27 -4.50
CA ALA A 195 -12.62 -2.75 -5.15
C ALA A 195 -12.56 -4.25 -5.54
N SER A 196 -11.36 -4.81 -5.69
CA SER A 196 -11.13 -6.23 -5.98
C SER A 196 -10.95 -7.09 -4.73
N SER A 197 -10.86 -6.46 -3.55
CA SER A 197 -10.66 -7.16 -2.28
C SER A 197 -11.92 -7.94 -1.83
N PRO A 198 -11.77 -8.98 -1.00
CA PRO A 198 -12.89 -9.81 -0.56
C PRO A 198 -14.12 -9.03 -0.04
N PRO A 199 -13.99 -7.96 0.75
CA PRO A 199 -15.17 -7.25 1.24
C PRO A 199 -15.88 -6.37 0.19
N MET A 200 -15.25 -6.11 -0.97
CA MET A 200 -15.79 -5.17 -1.97
C MET A 200 -15.97 -5.77 -3.37
N ARG A 201 -15.44 -6.95 -3.64
CA ARG A 201 -15.41 -7.55 -5.00
C ARG A 201 -16.78 -7.79 -5.62
N ASP A 202 -17.82 -7.94 -4.80
CA ASP A 202 -19.18 -8.22 -5.27
C ASP A 202 -19.94 -6.94 -5.65
N GLY A 203 -19.38 -5.76 -5.40
CA GLY A 203 -19.94 -4.48 -5.83
C GLY A 203 -19.85 -4.26 -7.33
N LYS A 204 -20.71 -3.36 -7.82
CA LYS A 204 -20.71 -2.91 -9.21
C LYS A 204 -19.58 -1.93 -9.44
N ARG A 205 -18.80 -2.12 -10.50
CA ARG A 205 -17.67 -1.24 -10.80
C ARG A 205 -17.49 -0.98 -12.28
N TRP A 206 -16.95 0.19 -12.58
CA TRP A 206 -16.48 0.58 -13.89
C TRP A 206 -15.08 1.17 -13.79
N GLU A 207 -14.15 0.63 -14.54
CA GLU A 207 -12.77 1.11 -14.53
C GLU A 207 -12.67 2.42 -15.31
N ILE A 208 -12.13 3.44 -14.65
CA ILE A 208 -11.91 4.75 -15.27
C ILE A 208 -10.74 4.64 -16.25
N PRO A 209 -10.92 5.06 -17.52
CA PRO A 209 -9.86 5.00 -18.52
C PRO A 209 -8.57 5.69 -18.05
N ALA A 210 -7.41 5.06 -18.28
CA ALA A 210 -6.13 5.52 -17.77
C ALA A 210 -5.72 6.92 -18.30
N ASN A 211 -6.24 7.34 -19.44
CA ASN A 211 -5.99 8.67 -20.01
C ASN A 211 -6.79 9.81 -19.32
N MET A 212 -7.64 9.47 -18.36
CA MET A 212 -8.44 10.47 -17.63
C MET A 212 -7.70 11.10 -16.45
N HIS A 213 -6.53 10.59 -16.10
CA HIS A 213 -5.67 11.12 -15.02
C HIS A 213 -4.21 10.78 -15.29
N ALA A 214 -3.28 11.46 -14.61
CA ALA A 214 -1.88 11.06 -14.63
C ALA A 214 -1.70 9.64 -14.05
N PRO A 215 -0.74 8.84 -14.54
CA PRO A 215 -0.47 7.52 -13.99
C PRO A 215 -0.22 7.58 -12.48
N ILE A 216 -0.82 6.66 -11.73
CA ILE A 216 -0.61 6.53 -10.28
C ILE A 216 0.61 5.63 -10.09
N GLU A 217 1.80 6.16 -10.38
CA GLU A 217 3.05 5.41 -10.25
C GLU A 217 3.40 5.21 -8.78
N GLN A 218 3.52 3.96 -8.38
CA GLN A 218 3.80 3.61 -6.99
C GLN A 218 5.28 3.34 -6.77
N GLY A 219 5.83 3.90 -5.69
CA GLY A 219 7.24 3.81 -5.37
C GLY A 219 7.51 3.29 -3.96
N ALA A 220 8.51 2.43 -3.85
CA ALA A 220 9.07 1.91 -2.61
C ALA A 220 10.43 2.51 -2.35
N ILE A 221 10.77 2.76 -1.07
CA ILE A 221 12.11 3.20 -0.68
C ILE A 221 12.43 2.75 0.75
N ILE A 222 13.70 2.44 1.01
CA ILE A 222 14.21 2.19 2.36
C ILE A 222 14.61 3.52 2.99
N LEU A 223 14.18 3.76 4.23
CA LEU A 223 14.50 4.98 4.93
C LEU A 223 15.91 4.90 5.55
N LYS A 224 16.60 6.03 5.62
CA LYS A 224 17.94 6.11 6.22
C LYS A 224 17.90 5.73 7.69
N SER A 225 16.81 6.03 8.39
CA SER A 225 16.53 5.71 9.79
C SER A 225 16.14 4.25 10.05
N ALA A 226 16.06 3.40 9.01
CA ALA A 226 15.68 2.01 9.16
C ALA A 226 16.58 1.28 10.17
N LYS A 227 15.95 0.63 11.15
CA LYS A 227 16.63 -0.13 12.20
C LYS A 227 17.08 -1.51 11.70
N ASP A 228 16.22 -2.19 10.92
CA ASP A 228 16.55 -3.45 10.23
C ASP A 228 16.68 -3.21 8.73
N LYS A 229 17.85 -2.72 8.32
CA LYS A 229 18.15 -2.46 6.90
C LYS A 229 18.21 -3.75 6.07
N GLU A 230 18.64 -4.84 6.67
CA GLU A 230 18.69 -6.13 5.99
C GLU A 230 17.29 -6.66 5.71
N GLY A 231 16.42 -6.64 6.71
CA GLY A 231 15.00 -6.98 6.55
C GLY A 231 14.28 -6.07 5.56
N ALA A 232 14.55 -4.77 5.61
CA ALA A 232 14.00 -3.81 4.64
C ALA A 232 14.43 -4.14 3.19
N ARG A 233 15.72 -4.48 2.98
CA ARG A 233 16.20 -4.94 1.65
C ARG A 233 15.57 -6.26 1.22
N ALA A 234 15.41 -7.22 2.15
CA ALA A 234 14.73 -8.47 1.88
C ALA A 234 13.27 -8.26 1.47
N LEU A 235 12.55 -7.33 2.14
CA LEU A 235 11.19 -6.96 1.77
C LEU A 235 11.12 -6.35 0.37
N LEU A 236 12.03 -5.42 0.04
CA LEU A 236 12.10 -4.84 -1.30
C LEU A 236 12.45 -5.91 -2.36
N ALA A 237 13.33 -6.85 -2.06
CA ALA A 237 13.67 -7.94 -2.95
C ALA A 237 12.46 -8.85 -3.18
N PHE A 238 11.68 -9.16 -2.13
CA PHE A 238 10.44 -9.93 -2.26
C PHE A 238 9.40 -9.19 -3.09
N LEU A 239 9.22 -7.88 -2.88
CA LEU A 239 8.31 -7.04 -3.67
C LEU A 239 8.68 -7.05 -5.17
N LYS A 240 9.98 -7.15 -5.49
CA LYS A 240 10.51 -7.21 -6.87
C LYS A 240 10.42 -8.60 -7.49
N SER A 241 10.18 -9.64 -6.71
CA SER A 241 10.11 -11.03 -7.18
C SER A 241 8.83 -11.29 -7.97
N ASP A 242 8.84 -12.37 -8.77
CA ASP A 242 7.64 -12.82 -9.50
C ASP A 242 6.47 -13.10 -8.55
N ALA A 243 6.74 -13.63 -7.35
CA ALA A 243 5.72 -13.89 -6.33
C ALA A 243 5.09 -12.57 -5.84
N GLY A 244 5.90 -11.56 -5.52
CA GLY A 244 5.42 -10.25 -5.12
C GLY A 244 4.65 -9.56 -6.25
N GLY A 245 5.17 -9.61 -7.47
CA GLY A 245 4.51 -9.07 -8.67
C GLY A 245 3.14 -9.70 -8.91
N LYS A 246 3.06 -11.03 -8.85
CA LYS A 246 1.80 -11.76 -9.03
C LYS A 246 0.74 -11.41 -7.98
N ILE A 247 1.14 -11.20 -6.74
CA ILE A 247 0.20 -10.73 -5.71
C ILE A 247 -0.34 -9.35 -6.11
N LEU A 248 0.52 -8.41 -6.49
CA LEU A 248 0.08 -7.08 -6.91
C LEU A 248 -0.89 -7.14 -8.11
N GLU A 249 -0.59 -7.95 -9.12
CA GLU A 249 -1.47 -8.14 -10.28
C GLU A 249 -2.84 -8.72 -9.91
N ASN A 250 -2.89 -9.69 -8.98
CA ASN A 250 -4.14 -10.28 -8.48
C ASN A 250 -5.08 -9.24 -7.85
N TYR A 251 -4.50 -8.19 -7.25
CA TYR A 251 -5.27 -7.05 -6.71
C TYR A 251 -5.46 -5.92 -7.73
N GLY A 252 -5.12 -6.15 -9.01
CA GLY A 252 -5.42 -5.20 -10.09
C GLY A 252 -4.40 -4.08 -10.28
N PHE A 253 -3.22 -4.19 -9.69
CA PHE A 253 -2.09 -3.31 -10.05
C PHE A 253 -1.51 -3.71 -11.40
N THR A 254 -0.99 -2.73 -12.14
CA THR A 254 -0.19 -2.99 -13.33
C THR A 254 1.28 -2.93 -12.96
N LEU A 255 2.05 -3.96 -13.32
CA LEU A 255 3.49 -3.96 -13.08
C LEU A 255 4.21 -3.05 -14.07
N PRO A 256 5.33 -2.41 -13.67
CA PRO A 256 6.20 -1.71 -14.60
C PRO A 256 6.72 -2.69 -15.66
N VAL A 257 6.74 -2.27 -16.91
CA VAL A 257 7.40 -3.06 -17.96
C VAL A 257 8.87 -3.21 -17.56
N SER A 258 9.35 -4.44 -17.37
CA SER A 258 10.74 -4.71 -17.06
C SER A 258 11.60 -4.22 -18.27
N ALA A 259 12.56 -3.37 -18.01
CA ALA A 259 13.47 -2.83 -19.02
C ALA A 259 14.39 -3.89 -19.69
N GLY A 260 14.03 -5.18 -19.61
CA GLY A 260 14.81 -6.32 -20.07
C GLY A 260 14.17 -7.22 -21.13
N ALA A 261 12.93 -6.96 -21.59
CA ALA A 261 12.23 -7.87 -22.52
C ALA A 261 12.09 -7.33 -23.95
N GLY A 262 12.98 -6.46 -24.40
CA GLY A 262 12.85 -5.80 -25.69
C GLY A 262 14.16 -5.63 -26.50
N ALA A 263 15.06 -6.64 -26.45
CA ALA A 263 16.24 -6.63 -27.30
C ALA A 263 16.59 -8.05 -27.80
N THR A 264 15.64 -8.67 -28.50
CA THR A 264 16.00 -9.79 -29.39
C THR A 264 15.11 -9.76 -30.62
N SER A 265 15.79 -9.68 -31.79
CA SER A 265 15.32 -9.84 -33.19
C SER A 265 14.59 -8.60 -33.75
N GLN A 266 15.15 -7.91 -34.73
CA GLN A 266 15.68 -8.41 -36.06
C GLN A 266 16.68 -7.44 -36.61
#